data_c5f2127b60a14e7d8b7c6fbfbfa020f6
#
_entry.id   c5f2127b60a14e7d8b7c6fbfbfa020f6
#
_cell.length_a   1.000
_cell.length_b   1.000
_cell.length_c   1.000
_cell.angle_alpha   90.00
_cell.angle_beta   90.00
_cell.angle_gamma   90.00
#
_symmetry.space_group_name_H-M   'P 1'
#
loop_
_entity.id
_entity.type
_entity.pdbx_description
1 polymer ?
#
loop_
_entity_poly.entity_id
_entity_poly.type
_entity_poly.pdbx_seq_one_letter_code
_entity_poly.pdbx_strand_id
1 'polypeptide(L)'
;RERADRERGYADIPFGQLGATITGLRNQVDDTSGFTIQAHCVAFGTAPVSMVLRGFVKDSTDRFDLNAQIGSMPFSVLNQATGPLLDVRCTEGRIHSVLFHMIGNDQHASGEVLMNYQGLKLTSGGRKRKEAMNRLETMLLNTLVQDNHLDSKGAPREGRFSFPRRQDRALFNYMWSGLREGTKAVLLPEVLSR
;
A
#
# COMPACT_ATOMS: atom_id res chain seq x y z
N ARG A 1 -7.37 -11.62 2.56
CA ARG A 1 -8.72 -11.02 2.68
C ARG A 1 -8.79 -10.10 3.88
N GLU A 2 -9.19 -8.87 3.68
CA GLU A 2 -9.46 -7.92 4.74
C GLU A 2 -10.96 -7.66 4.82
N ARG A 3 -11.53 -7.73 6.03
CA ARG A 3 -12.96 -7.50 6.25
C ARG A 3 -13.21 -6.02 6.49
N ALA A 4 -14.02 -5.39 5.65
CA ALA A 4 -14.39 -3.98 5.80
C ALA A 4 -15.40 -3.78 6.96
N ASP A 5 -16.54 -4.42 6.86
CA ASP A 5 -17.55 -4.61 7.89
C ASP A 5 -18.50 -5.75 7.46
N ARG A 6 -19.49 -6.07 8.31
CA ARG A 6 -20.45 -7.17 8.00
C ARG A 6 -21.30 -6.91 6.74
N GLU A 7 -21.50 -5.66 6.35
CA GLU A 7 -22.36 -5.27 5.24
C GLU A 7 -21.60 -5.05 3.93
N ARG A 8 -20.29 -4.71 3.99
CA ARG A 8 -19.46 -4.37 2.82
C ARG A 8 -18.76 -5.57 2.18
N GLY A 9 -18.73 -6.69 2.89
CA GLY A 9 -18.06 -7.90 2.42
C GLY A 9 -16.55 -7.88 2.66
N TYR A 10 -15.82 -8.61 1.81
CA TYR A 10 -14.37 -8.74 1.90
C TYR A 10 -13.71 -7.99 0.76
N ALA A 11 -12.59 -7.34 1.06
CA ALA A 11 -11.66 -6.87 0.05
C ALA A 11 -10.70 -8.02 -0.30
N ASP A 12 -10.62 -8.34 -1.57
CA ASP A 12 -9.68 -9.32 -2.09
C ASP A 12 -8.54 -8.62 -2.82
N ILE A 13 -7.31 -8.99 -2.48
CA ILE A 13 -6.10 -8.59 -3.19
C ILE A 13 -5.49 -9.88 -3.75
N PRO A 14 -5.81 -10.23 -5.00
CA PRO A 14 -5.29 -11.46 -5.58
C PRO A 14 -3.82 -11.30 -5.94
N PHE A 15 -3.00 -12.27 -5.51
CA PHE A 15 -1.62 -12.43 -5.92
C PHE A 15 -1.47 -13.75 -6.67
N GLY A 16 -0.95 -13.69 -7.88
CA GLY A 16 -0.63 -14.85 -8.70
C GLY A 16 0.88 -14.98 -8.95
N GLN A 17 1.32 -16.14 -9.45
CA GLN A 17 2.71 -16.40 -9.87
C GLN A 17 3.74 -16.04 -8.78
N LEU A 18 3.45 -16.37 -7.53
CA LEU A 18 4.33 -16.07 -6.40
C LEU A 18 5.56 -16.98 -6.45
N GLY A 19 6.74 -16.36 -6.53
CA GLY A 19 8.03 -16.98 -6.31
C GLY A 19 8.81 -16.26 -5.23
N ALA A 20 9.57 -17.00 -4.40
CA ALA A 20 10.42 -16.42 -3.39
C ALA A 20 11.70 -17.22 -3.19
N THR A 21 12.79 -16.51 -2.89
CA THR A 21 14.08 -17.09 -2.52
C THR A 21 14.51 -16.49 -1.19
N ILE A 22 14.90 -17.35 -0.25
CA ILE A 22 15.44 -16.93 1.05
C ILE A 22 16.92 -17.32 1.08
N THR A 23 17.77 -16.36 1.41
CA THR A 23 19.21 -16.55 1.55
C THR A 23 19.70 -16.06 2.91
N GLY A 24 20.80 -16.63 3.41
CA GLY A 24 21.40 -16.21 4.66
C GLY A 24 20.66 -16.69 5.91
N LEU A 25 19.59 -17.47 5.80
CA LEU A 25 18.88 -18.01 6.96
C LEU A 25 19.71 -19.14 7.59
N ARG A 26 20.23 -18.91 8.81
CA ARG A 26 21.07 -19.84 9.56
C ARG A 26 20.59 -19.97 10.99
N ASN A 27 20.74 -21.15 11.57
CA ASN A 27 20.40 -21.43 12.98
C ASN A 27 21.69 -21.70 13.80
N GLN A 28 22.65 -20.76 13.72
CA GLN A 28 23.88 -20.84 14.55
C GLN A 28 23.79 -19.89 15.74
N VAL A 29 24.33 -20.29 16.88
CA VAL A 29 24.18 -19.57 18.16
C VAL A 29 24.80 -18.18 18.13
N ASP A 30 25.87 -17.97 17.38
CA ASP A 30 26.64 -16.72 17.32
C ASP A 30 26.48 -15.94 16.02
N ASP A 31 25.48 -16.30 15.20
CA ASP A 31 25.29 -15.69 13.90
C ASP A 31 24.55 -14.32 14.01
N THR A 32 25.30 -13.26 13.78
CA THR A 32 24.76 -11.91 13.61
C THR A 32 24.46 -11.58 12.16
N SER A 33 24.61 -12.55 11.26
CA SER A 33 24.36 -12.37 9.83
C SER A 33 22.88 -12.16 9.57
N GLY A 34 22.58 -11.34 8.55
CA GLY A 34 21.23 -11.10 8.10
C GLY A 34 20.74 -12.19 7.16
N PHE A 35 19.45 -12.32 7.05
CA PHE A 35 18.77 -13.04 5.97
C PHE A 35 18.17 -12.08 4.94
N THR A 36 18.01 -12.55 3.73
CA THR A 36 17.33 -11.80 2.66
C THR A 36 16.24 -12.67 2.06
N ILE A 37 15.04 -12.09 1.94
CA ILE A 37 13.93 -12.68 1.17
C ILE A 37 13.76 -11.83 -0.08
N GLN A 38 13.92 -12.45 -1.24
CA GLN A 38 13.56 -11.87 -2.53
C GLN A 38 12.29 -12.55 -3.01
N ALA A 39 11.25 -11.77 -3.31
CA ALA A 39 9.99 -12.31 -3.79
C ALA A 39 9.49 -11.53 -5.00
N HIS A 40 8.75 -12.25 -5.85
CA HIS A 40 8.05 -11.67 -7.00
C HIS A 40 6.67 -12.30 -7.13
N CYS A 41 5.73 -11.52 -7.63
CA CYS A 41 4.38 -11.99 -7.91
C CYS A 41 3.69 -11.07 -8.93
N VAL A 42 2.47 -11.40 -9.31
CA VAL A 42 1.59 -10.54 -10.09
C VAL A 42 0.38 -10.19 -9.23
N ALA A 43 0.24 -8.90 -8.88
CA ALA A 43 -0.93 -8.41 -8.15
C ALA A 43 -2.06 -8.07 -9.11
N PHE A 44 -3.31 -8.36 -8.69
CA PHE A 44 -4.54 -8.09 -9.47
C PHE A 44 -4.51 -8.66 -10.89
N GLY A 45 -3.71 -9.70 -11.16
CA GLY A 45 -3.54 -10.31 -12.48
C GLY A 45 -2.82 -9.45 -13.52
N THR A 46 -2.35 -8.26 -13.18
CA THR A 46 -1.76 -7.29 -14.13
C THR A 46 -0.46 -6.66 -13.68
N ALA A 47 -0.31 -6.33 -12.40
CA ALA A 47 0.83 -5.58 -11.90
C ALA A 47 1.96 -6.52 -11.43
N PRO A 48 3.13 -6.55 -12.09
CA PRO A 48 4.28 -7.24 -11.54
C PRO A 48 4.73 -6.57 -10.24
N VAL A 49 5.03 -7.40 -9.24
CA VAL A 49 5.53 -6.96 -7.94
C VAL A 49 6.86 -7.65 -7.69
N SER A 50 7.85 -6.91 -7.27
CA SER A 50 9.11 -7.42 -6.74
C SER A 50 9.36 -6.83 -5.36
N MET A 51 9.93 -7.61 -4.46
CA MET A 51 10.29 -7.13 -3.14
C MET A 51 11.58 -7.78 -2.64
N VAL A 52 12.31 -7.05 -1.82
CA VAL A 52 13.46 -7.50 -1.06
C VAL A 52 13.25 -7.11 0.38
N LEU A 53 13.21 -8.11 1.27
CA LEU A 53 13.18 -7.92 2.70
C LEU A 53 14.50 -8.43 3.29
N ARG A 54 15.14 -7.60 4.09
CA ARG A 54 16.35 -7.94 4.86
C ARG A 54 16.05 -7.88 6.34
N GLY A 55 16.50 -8.85 7.08
CA GLY A 55 16.33 -8.92 8.52
C GLY A 55 17.45 -9.71 9.18
N PHE A 56 17.38 -9.82 10.51
CA PHE A 56 18.37 -10.54 11.32
C PHE A 56 17.65 -11.57 12.19
N VAL A 57 18.12 -12.82 12.16
CA VAL A 57 17.46 -13.93 12.88
C VAL A 57 17.52 -13.75 14.40
N LYS A 58 18.58 -13.10 14.91
CA LYS A 58 18.82 -12.91 16.35
C LYS A 58 18.71 -11.47 16.81
N ASP A 59 18.03 -10.63 16.04
CA ASP A 59 17.71 -9.28 16.51
C ASP A 59 16.54 -9.36 17.49
N SER A 60 16.77 -9.00 18.75
CA SER A 60 15.75 -9.01 19.80
C SER A 60 14.59 -8.04 19.55
N THR A 61 14.73 -7.17 18.56
CA THR A 61 13.72 -6.19 18.16
C THR A 61 13.06 -6.51 16.81
N ASP A 62 13.38 -7.66 16.20
CA ASP A 62 12.84 -8.08 14.91
C ASP A 62 12.98 -7.02 13.79
N ARG A 63 14.10 -6.32 13.73
CA ARG A 63 14.34 -5.28 12.72
C ARG A 63 14.37 -5.85 11.31
N PHE A 64 13.76 -5.11 10.40
CA PHE A 64 13.81 -5.41 8.98
C PHE A 64 13.85 -4.13 8.13
N ASP A 65 14.38 -4.28 6.92
CA ASP A 65 14.33 -3.31 5.83
C ASP A 65 13.60 -3.98 4.65
N LEU A 66 12.55 -3.33 4.17
CA LEU A 66 11.73 -3.80 3.06
C LEU A 66 11.75 -2.78 1.93
N ASN A 67 12.15 -3.24 0.75
CA ASN A 67 12.03 -2.50 -0.49
C ASN A 67 11.13 -3.26 -1.44
N ALA A 68 10.11 -2.61 -1.99
CA ALA A 68 9.22 -3.22 -2.97
C ALA A 68 8.94 -2.28 -4.14
N GLN A 69 8.72 -2.88 -5.30
CA GLN A 69 8.31 -2.19 -6.51
C GLN A 69 7.08 -2.86 -7.07
N ILE A 70 6.06 -2.06 -7.41
CA ILE A 70 4.85 -2.49 -8.08
C ILE A 70 4.83 -1.82 -9.46
N GLY A 71 4.63 -2.63 -10.49
CA GLY A 71 4.59 -2.15 -11.86
C GLY A 71 3.25 -1.53 -12.26
N SER A 72 3.12 -1.25 -13.55
CA SER A 72 1.98 -0.52 -14.09
C SER A 72 0.67 -1.30 -14.00
N MET A 73 -0.41 -0.58 -13.63
CA MET A 73 -1.78 -1.09 -13.65
C MET A 73 -2.80 0.05 -13.76
N PRO A 74 -3.99 -0.18 -14.34
CA PRO A 74 -5.09 0.78 -14.26
C PRO A 74 -5.60 0.88 -12.83
N PHE A 75 -6.01 2.07 -12.38
CA PHE A 75 -6.59 2.24 -11.04
C PHE A 75 -7.86 1.41 -10.82
N SER A 76 -8.61 1.13 -11.89
CA SER A 76 -9.86 0.36 -11.82
C SER A 76 -9.70 -1.04 -11.21
N VAL A 77 -8.52 -1.67 -11.33
CA VAL A 77 -8.28 -3.00 -10.72
C VAL A 77 -8.30 -2.95 -9.19
N LEU A 78 -7.99 -1.79 -8.60
CA LEU A 78 -8.04 -1.57 -7.16
C LEU A 78 -9.47 -1.57 -6.60
N ASN A 79 -10.50 -1.46 -7.46
CA ASN A 79 -11.91 -1.45 -7.03
C ASN A 79 -12.32 -2.71 -6.29
N GLN A 80 -11.62 -3.83 -6.49
CA GLN A 80 -11.81 -5.07 -5.72
C GLN A 80 -11.48 -4.87 -4.23
N ALA A 81 -10.61 -3.92 -3.91
CA ALA A 81 -10.24 -3.58 -2.55
C ALA A 81 -10.90 -2.27 -2.08
N THR A 82 -10.86 -1.20 -2.88
CA THR A 82 -11.35 0.13 -2.49
C THR A 82 -12.87 0.17 -2.33
N GLY A 83 -13.61 -0.57 -3.17
CA GLY A 83 -15.07 -0.65 -3.07
C GLY A 83 -15.53 -1.19 -1.70
N PRO A 84 -15.12 -2.40 -1.29
CA PRO A 84 -15.49 -2.94 0.02
C PRO A 84 -14.92 -2.16 1.21
N LEU A 85 -13.67 -1.67 1.15
CA LEU A 85 -12.99 -1.04 2.27
C LEU A 85 -13.39 0.42 2.47
N LEU A 86 -13.52 1.18 1.39
CA LEU A 86 -13.62 2.64 1.44
C LEU A 86 -14.94 3.18 0.86
N ASP A 87 -15.74 2.34 0.21
CA ASP A 87 -16.91 2.73 -0.59
C ASP A 87 -16.56 3.76 -1.67
N VAL A 88 -15.38 3.61 -2.27
CA VAL A 88 -14.84 4.45 -3.34
C VAL A 88 -14.50 3.59 -4.54
N ARG A 89 -14.79 4.10 -5.74
CA ARG A 89 -14.41 3.48 -7.00
C ARG A 89 -13.50 4.39 -7.80
N CYS A 90 -12.42 3.82 -8.29
CA CYS A 90 -11.55 4.44 -9.27
C CYS A 90 -12.16 4.24 -10.65
N THR A 91 -12.52 5.32 -11.33
CA THR A 91 -13.17 5.27 -12.66
C THR A 91 -12.18 5.46 -13.80
N GLU A 92 -11.15 6.24 -13.59
CA GLU A 92 -10.11 6.55 -14.57
C GLU A 92 -8.73 6.55 -13.94
N GLY A 93 -7.71 6.61 -14.77
CA GLY A 93 -6.33 6.78 -14.40
C GLY A 93 -5.51 5.49 -14.38
N ARG A 94 -4.19 5.69 -14.34
CA ARG A 94 -3.20 4.62 -14.38
C ARG A 94 -2.08 4.88 -13.39
N ILE A 95 -1.71 3.85 -12.66
CA ILE A 95 -0.45 3.77 -11.94
C ILE A 95 0.61 3.29 -12.94
N HIS A 96 1.72 4.00 -13.03
CA HIS A 96 2.89 3.60 -13.83
C HIS A 96 3.88 2.79 -13.01
N SER A 97 4.11 3.22 -11.76
CA SER A 97 4.95 2.49 -10.80
C SER A 97 4.66 2.93 -9.37
N VAL A 98 4.91 2.04 -8.42
CA VAL A 98 4.98 2.36 -6.99
C VAL A 98 6.31 1.83 -6.47
N LEU A 99 7.08 2.70 -5.80
CA LEU A 99 8.22 2.31 -4.99
C LEU A 99 7.83 2.44 -3.53
N PHE A 100 8.10 1.40 -2.77
CA PHE A 100 7.75 1.31 -1.37
C PHE A 100 8.97 0.92 -0.56
N HIS A 101 9.36 1.76 0.39
CA HIS A 101 10.41 1.48 1.35
C HIS A 101 9.86 1.54 2.76
N MET A 102 10.19 0.57 3.60
CA MET A 102 9.74 0.48 4.99
C MET A 102 10.84 -0.11 5.86
N ILE A 103 11.17 0.59 6.91
CA ILE A 103 11.98 0.07 8.02
C ILE A 103 11.03 -0.19 9.18
N GLY A 104 11.13 -1.37 9.78
CA GLY A 104 10.27 -1.73 10.90
C GLY A 104 10.97 -2.62 11.93
N ASN A 105 10.35 -2.70 13.09
CA ASN A 105 10.74 -3.59 14.18
C ASN A 105 9.48 -4.15 14.87
N ASP A 106 9.63 -4.78 16.03
CA ASP A 106 8.53 -5.32 16.83
C ASP A 106 7.57 -4.26 17.40
N GLN A 107 7.94 -2.97 17.39
CA GLN A 107 7.14 -1.89 18.00
C GLN A 107 6.66 -0.86 17.00
N HIS A 108 7.46 -0.53 15.99
CA HIS A 108 7.21 0.63 15.13
C HIS A 108 7.73 0.44 13.71
N ALA A 109 7.05 1.07 12.75
CA ALA A 109 7.54 1.19 11.39
C ALA A 109 7.46 2.62 10.88
N SER A 110 8.39 2.94 9.98
CA SER A 110 8.41 4.16 9.20
C SER A 110 8.88 3.88 7.77
N GLY A 111 8.57 4.78 6.87
CA GLY A 111 8.98 4.62 5.48
C GLY A 111 8.29 5.59 4.56
N GLU A 112 8.34 5.26 3.28
CA GLU A 112 7.85 6.14 2.22
C GLU A 112 7.29 5.36 1.03
N VAL A 113 6.39 6.00 0.32
CA VAL A 113 5.83 5.54 -0.95
C VAL A 113 6.07 6.63 -1.99
N LEU A 114 6.71 6.28 -3.09
CA LEU A 114 6.75 7.08 -4.30
C LEU A 114 5.85 6.42 -5.33
N MET A 115 4.81 7.11 -5.77
CA MET A 115 3.86 6.57 -6.74
C MET A 115 3.81 7.47 -7.97
N ASN A 116 4.21 6.91 -9.12
CA ASN A 116 4.05 7.57 -10.41
C ASN A 116 2.68 7.18 -10.99
N TYR A 117 1.79 8.15 -11.14
CA TYR A 117 0.44 7.94 -11.64
C TYR A 117 -0.11 9.19 -12.32
N GLN A 118 -1.17 9.02 -13.10
CA GLN A 118 -1.87 10.13 -13.74
C GLN A 118 -3.35 9.84 -13.97
N GLY A 119 -4.14 10.90 -14.04
CA GLY A 119 -5.53 10.87 -14.45
C GLY A 119 -6.45 10.14 -13.48
N LEU A 120 -6.12 10.10 -12.17
CA LEU A 120 -6.95 9.45 -11.17
C LEU A 120 -8.27 10.20 -11.00
N LYS A 121 -9.39 9.48 -11.23
CA LYS A 121 -10.73 9.96 -10.90
C LYS A 121 -11.45 8.95 -10.02
N LEU A 122 -12.14 9.48 -9.04
CA LEU A 122 -12.86 8.71 -8.02
C LEU A 122 -14.35 9.01 -8.08
N THR A 123 -15.15 8.00 -7.73
CA THR A 123 -16.58 8.15 -7.46
C THR A 123 -16.93 7.48 -6.13
N SER A 124 -17.89 8.04 -5.40
CA SER A 124 -18.46 7.40 -4.22
C SER A 124 -19.22 6.14 -4.63
N GLY A 125 -19.11 5.05 -3.87
CA GLY A 125 -19.78 3.77 -4.12
C GLY A 125 -21.29 3.78 -3.94
N GLY A 126 -21.84 4.78 -3.29
CA GLY A 126 -23.25 5.14 -3.28
C GLY A 126 -24.22 4.17 -2.61
N ARG A 127 -23.76 3.23 -1.82
CA ARG A 127 -24.61 2.12 -1.36
C ARG A 127 -25.73 2.45 -0.37
N LYS A 128 -25.69 3.59 0.34
CA LYS A 128 -26.70 3.91 1.37
C LYS A 128 -27.02 5.39 1.59
N ARG A 129 -26.58 6.29 0.70
CA ARG A 129 -26.82 7.73 0.86
C ARG A 129 -27.65 8.29 -0.29
N LYS A 130 -28.40 9.38 -0.03
CA LYS A 130 -29.16 10.09 -1.06
C LYS A 130 -28.23 10.52 -2.20
N GLU A 131 -28.66 10.41 -3.45
CA GLU A 131 -27.86 10.72 -4.66
C GLU A 131 -27.15 12.08 -4.61
N ALA A 132 -27.79 13.10 -4.02
CA ALA A 132 -27.20 14.43 -3.84
C ALA A 132 -25.96 14.41 -2.94
N MET A 133 -25.98 13.60 -1.88
CA MET A 133 -24.85 13.45 -0.96
C MET A 133 -23.68 12.71 -1.62
N ASN A 134 -23.98 11.70 -2.42
CA ASN A 134 -22.97 10.97 -3.19
C ASN A 134 -22.28 11.85 -4.25
N ARG A 135 -23.02 12.75 -4.89
CA ARG A 135 -22.47 13.73 -5.85
C ARG A 135 -21.52 14.72 -5.15
N LEU A 136 -21.91 15.21 -3.97
CA LEU A 136 -21.09 16.11 -3.18
C LEU A 136 -19.80 15.42 -2.70
N GLU A 137 -19.91 14.19 -2.19
CA GLU A 137 -18.75 13.38 -1.79
C GLU A 137 -17.81 13.11 -2.97
N THR A 138 -18.35 12.74 -4.14
CA THR A 138 -17.56 12.54 -5.35
C THR A 138 -16.85 13.81 -5.78
N MET A 139 -17.52 14.96 -5.73
CA MET A 139 -16.90 16.24 -6.05
C MET A 139 -15.79 16.58 -5.06
N LEU A 140 -16.00 16.39 -3.75
CA LEU A 140 -14.99 16.59 -2.73
C LEU A 140 -13.80 15.64 -2.89
N LEU A 141 -14.05 14.36 -3.16
CA LEU A 141 -13.00 13.38 -3.41
C LEU A 141 -12.11 13.81 -4.59
N ASN A 142 -12.71 14.20 -5.72
CA ASN A 142 -11.94 14.62 -6.90
C ASN A 142 -11.29 16.00 -6.75
N THR A 143 -11.75 16.82 -5.81
CA THR A 143 -11.12 18.10 -5.49
C THR A 143 -9.94 17.92 -4.53
N LEU A 144 -10.06 16.97 -3.61
CA LEU A 144 -9.05 16.74 -2.57
C LEU A 144 -7.98 15.74 -3.00
N VAL A 145 -8.36 14.72 -3.78
CA VAL A 145 -7.40 13.73 -4.29
C VAL A 145 -6.69 14.29 -5.51
N GLN A 146 -5.37 14.21 -5.48
CA GLN A 146 -4.54 14.70 -6.57
C GLN A 146 -4.68 13.77 -7.79
N ASP A 147 -4.86 14.34 -8.97
CA ASP A 147 -5.06 13.59 -10.21
C ASP A 147 -3.77 13.05 -10.82
N ASN A 148 -2.61 13.57 -10.37
CA ASN A 148 -1.29 13.14 -10.82
C ASN A 148 -0.26 13.13 -9.67
N HIS A 149 0.89 12.54 -9.92
CA HIS A 149 1.95 12.32 -8.94
C HIS A 149 2.88 13.51 -8.69
N LEU A 150 2.70 14.62 -9.40
CA LEU A 150 3.57 15.80 -9.26
C LEU A 150 2.95 16.81 -8.28
N ASP A 151 3.80 17.47 -7.53
CA ASP A 151 3.44 18.63 -6.72
C ASP A 151 3.33 19.91 -7.56
N SER A 152 3.02 21.03 -6.91
CA SER A 152 2.93 22.34 -7.58
C SER A 152 4.25 22.85 -8.17
N LYS A 153 5.39 22.22 -7.81
CA LYS A 153 6.73 22.54 -8.31
C LYS A 153 7.22 21.56 -9.37
N GLY A 154 6.39 20.56 -9.73
CA GLY A 154 6.73 19.51 -10.68
C GLY A 154 7.62 18.40 -10.12
N ALA A 155 7.77 18.31 -8.79
CA ALA A 155 8.49 17.22 -8.14
C ALA A 155 7.54 16.05 -7.81
N PRO A 156 8.03 14.79 -7.86
CA PRO A 156 7.23 13.64 -7.43
C PRO A 156 6.83 13.76 -5.94
N ARG A 157 5.56 13.49 -5.65
CA ARG A 157 5.08 13.45 -4.27
C ARG A 157 5.54 12.20 -3.57
N GLU A 158 6.00 12.40 -2.34
CA GLU A 158 6.46 11.36 -1.45
C GLU A 158 5.46 11.19 -0.31
N GLY A 159 4.91 10.00 -0.17
CA GLY A 159 4.01 9.66 0.92
C GLY A 159 4.77 9.04 2.08
N ARG A 160 5.14 9.84 3.07
CA ARG A 160 5.81 9.36 4.29
C ARG A 160 4.80 8.85 5.30
N PHE A 161 5.20 7.82 6.04
CA PHE A 161 4.39 7.25 7.10
C PHE A 161 5.25 6.85 8.31
N SER A 162 4.58 6.78 9.46
CA SER A 162 5.17 6.36 10.71
C SER A 162 4.05 5.92 11.65
N PHE A 163 4.08 4.67 12.13
CA PHE A 163 3.01 4.13 12.98
C PHE A 163 3.48 2.99 13.87
N PRO A 164 2.83 2.76 15.04
CA PRO A 164 3.13 1.65 15.91
C PRO A 164 2.67 0.31 15.31
N ARG A 165 3.43 -0.76 15.55
CA ARG A 165 3.07 -2.12 15.14
C ARG A 165 1.91 -2.64 15.98
N ARG A 166 0.93 -3.22 15.33
CA ARG A 166 -0.09 -4.05 15.96
C ARG A 166 0.44 -5.48 16.09
N GLN A 167 0.83 -5.87 17.30
CA GLN A 167 1.44 -7.19 17.56
C GLN A 167 0.45 -8.36 17.40
N ASP A 168 -0.86 -8.09 17.43
CA ASP A 168 -1.94 -9.05 17.16
C ASP A 168 -2.10 -9.36 15.65
N ARG A 169 -1.27 -8.77 14.79
CA ARG A 169 -1.36 -8.91 13.33
C ARG A 169 -0.09 -9.49 12.73
N ALA A 170 -0.28 -10.29 11.65
CA ALA A 170 0.82 -10.87 10.90
C ALA A 170 1.70 -9.81 10.22
N LEU A 171 2.96 -10.16 9.91
CA LEU A 171 3.91 -9.30 9.21
C LEU A 171 3.35 -8.74 7.90
N PHE A 172 2.62 -9.54 7.13
CA PHE A 172 1.98 -9.08 5.89
C PHE A 172 1.02 -7.91 6.14
N ASN A 173 0.19 -7.98 7.19
CA ASN A 173 -0.71 -6.87 7.56
C ASN A 173 0.06 -5.61 7.96
N TYR A 174 1.21 -5.77 8.59
CA TYR A 174 2.10 -4.67 8.96
C TYR A 174 2.66 -3.95 7.73
N MET A 175 3.23 -4.71 6.77
CA MET A 175 3.71 -4.18 5.49
C MET A 175 2.58 -3.52 4.68
N TRP A 176 1.42 -4.17 4.62
CA TRP A 176 0.23 -3.63 3.95
C TRP A 176 -0.22 -2.30 4.56
N SER A 177 -0.16 -2.17 5.90
CA SER A 177 -0.49 -0.92 6.58
C SER A 177 0.45 0.21 6.18
N GLY A 178 1.76 -0.06 6.07
CA GLY A 178 2.74 0.92 5.58
C GLY A 178 2.44 1.39 4.16
N LEU A 179 2.22 0.44 3.25
CA LEU A 179 1.85 0.76 1.86
C LEU A 179 0.57 1.59 1.79
N ARG A 180 -0.46 1.24 2.57
CA ARG A 180 -1.73 1.96 2.62
C ARG A 180 -1.56 3.38 3.15
N GLU A 181 -0.86 3.58 4.26
CA GLU A 181 -0.68 4.91 4.86
C GLU A 181 0.19 5.80 3.95
N GLY A 182 1.28 5.27 3.38
CA GLY A 182 2.08 6.00 2.41
C GLY A 182 1.30 6.36 1.13
N THR A 183 0.49 5.45 0.61
CA THR A 183 -0.37 5.74 -0.55
C THR A 183 -1.39 6.84 -0.25
N LYS A 184 -2.01 6.83 0.94
CA LYS A 184 -2.89 7.92 1.37
C LYS A 184 -2.17 9.26 1.40
N ALA A 185 -0.94 9.30 1.94
CA ALA A 185 -0.15 10.52 2.01
C ALA A 185 0.24 11.06 0.63
N VAL A 186 0.43 10.19 -0.39
CA VAL A 186 0.63 10.63 -1.78
C VAL A 186 -0.64 11.22 -2.38
N LEU A 187 -1.78 10.55 -2.16
CA LEU A 187 -3.05 10.89 -2.84
C LEU A 187 -3.78 12.06 -2.21
N LEU A 188 -3.61 12.29 -0.90
CA LEU A 188 -4.30 13.34 -0.17
C LEU A 188 -3.37 14.54 0.07
N PRO A 189 -3.90 15.78 0.10
CA PRO A 189 -3.14 16.94 0.50
C PRO A 189 -2.60 16.80 1.93
N GLU A 190 -1.43 17.38 2.22
CA GLU A 190 -0.79 17.33 3.53
C GLU A 190 -1.68 17.77 4.70
N VAL A 191 -2.65 18.66 4.44
CA VAL A 191 -3.60 19.17 5.43
C VAL A 191 -4.56 18.09 5.95
N LEU A 192 -4.79 17.03 5.17
CA LEU A 192 -5.72 15.93 5.50
C LEU A 192 -5.01 14.61 5.88
N SER A 193 -3.69 14.59 5.83
CA SER A 193 -2.88 13.41 6.15
C SER A 193 -2.41 13.36 7.61
N ARG A 194 -2.82 14.33 8.44
CA ARG A 194 -2.51 14.40 9.87
C ARG A 194 -3.59 13.80 10.76
#